data_0a50411ff4e9f01da3b2083e2149f76e
#
_entry.id   0a50411ff4e9f01da3b2083e2149f76e
#
_cell.length_a   1.000
_cell.length_b   1.000
_cell.length_c   1.000
_cell.angle_alpha   90.00
_cell.angle_beta   90.00
_cell.angle_gamma   90.00
#
_symmetry.space_group_name_H-M   'P 1'
#
loop_
_entity.id
_entity.type
_entity.pdbx_description
1 polymer ?
#
loop_
_entity_poly.entity_id
_entity_poly.type
_entity_poly.pdbx_seq_one_letter_code
_entity_poly.pdbx_strand_id
1 'polypeptide(L)'
;MTTLNLWKATWSLDEAQCPCDIHFLEYLEQKGAKNRVIFHFGTGNHHIVGLKTATNGSNNAVLGITASRHEYDAYIDLLVANPHLGHTYKAYFGDIYQLDRRLLPDLDYGSLFHCGEYRTAENDAYNALTDNEMVAVVADRLKKGGEILFYSGSFAYDKAEAAGKELIAKGILEPAGEFKTLRILRKT
;
A
#
# COMPACT_ATOMS: atom_id res chain seq x y z
N MET A 1 -1.06 -26.41 -13.68
CA MET A 1 -0.02 -26.09 -12.68
C MET A 1 -0.34 -24.68 -12.19
N THR A 2 -0.59 -24.49 -10.90
CA THR A 2 -0.88 -23.17 -10.34
C THR A 2 0.40 -22.36 -10.34
N THR A 3 0.45 -21.25 -11.06
CA THR A 3 1.61 -20.37 -11.08
C THR A 3 1.34 -19.23 -10.10
N LEU A 4 2.24 -19.05 -9.14
CA LEU A 4 2.24 -17.89 -8.27
C LEU A 4 3.08 -16.78 -8.92
N ASN A 5 2.54 -15.59 -9.02
CA ASN A 5 3.31 -14.42 -9.43
C ASN A 5 4.18 -13.96 -8.27
N LEU A 6 5.44 -14.39 -8.27
CA LEU A 6 6.42 -14.09 -7.24
C LEU A 6 7.53 -13.23 -7.82
N TRP A 7 7.87 -12.17 -7.10
CA TRP A 7 8.98 -11.28 -7.44
C TRP A 7 10.26 -11.76 -6.77
N LYS A 8 11.34 -11.80 -7.56
CA LYS A 8 12.69 -12.16 -7.06
C LYS A 8 13.47 -10.95 -6.56
N ALA A 9 13.11 -9.76 -7.03
CA ALA A 9 13.75 -8.53 -6.60
C ALA A 9 13.26 -8.12 -5.21
N THR A 10 14.08 -7.33 -4.54
CA THR A 10 13.77 -6.68 -3.27
C THR A 10 14.23 -5.23 -3.35
N TRP A 11 13.56 -4.36 -2.62
CA TRP A 11 13.86 -2.94 -2.60
C TRP A 11 14.32 -2.52 -1.20
N SER A 12 15.49 -1.90 -1.19
CA SER A 12 16.02 -1.25 0.02
C SER A 12 15.52 0.19 0.09
N LEU A 13 15.49 0.73 1.30
CA LEU A 13 15.13 2.13 1.49
C LEU A 13 16.15 3.04 0.79
N ASP A 14 15.66 3.87 -0.11
CA ASP A 14 16.42 4.94 -0.76
C ASP A 14 15.62 6.24 -0.67
N GLU A 15 15.86 7.00 0.39
CA GLU A 15 15.13 8.24 0.66
C GLU A 15 15.38 9.34 -0.39
N ALA A 16 16.49 9.24 -1.12
CA ALA A 16 16.83 10.23 -2.14
C ALA A 16 16.09 9.97 -3.47
N GLN A 17 15.98 8.69 -3.86
CA GLN A 17 15.35 8.31 -5.13
C GLN A 17 13.87 7.97 -4.98
N CYS A 18 13.47 7.36 -3.87
CA CYS A 18 12.10 6.94 -3.62
C CYS A 18 11.64 7.31 -2.20
N PRO A 19 11.35 8.58 -1.91
CA PRO A 19 11.00 9.06 -0.58
C PRO A 19 9.54 8.78 -0.16
N CYS A 20 8.78 8.02 -0.93
CA CYS A 20 7.33 7.88 -0.75
C CYS A 20 6.92 7.39 0.64
N ASP A 21 7.63 6.41 1.20
CA ASP A 21 7.36 5.87 2.53
C ASP A 21 7.66 6.89 3.63
N ILE A 22 8.75 7.64 3.49
CA ILE A 22 9.11 8.72 4.42
C ILE A 22 8.06 9.83 4.36
N HIS A 23 7.69 10.28 3.16
CA HIS A 23 6.67 11.30 3.00
C HIS A 23 5.30 10.85 3.55
N PHE A 24 4.99 9.57 3.45
CA PHE A 24 3.76 9.02 4.03
C PHE A 24 3.79 9.05 5.56
N LEU A 25 4.89 8.66 6.18
CA LEU A 25 5.06 8.73 7.63
C LEU A 25 4.94 10.18 8.14
N GLU A 26 5.59 11.13 7.46
CA GLU A 26 5.48 12.55 7.77
C GLU A 26 4.05 13.07 7.58
N TYR A 27 3.35 12.60 6.53
CA TYR A 27 1.94 12.94 6.32
C TYR A 27 1.05 12.45 7.46
N LEU A 28 1.22 11.21 7.90
CA LEU A 28 0.49 10.65 9.03
C LEU A 28 0.76 11.44 10.32
N GLU A 29 2.00 11.85 10.54
CA GLU A 29 2.40 12.69 11.69
C GLU A 29 1.74 14.07 11.61
N GLN A 30 1.81 14.74 10.46
CA GLN A 30 1.18 16.05 10.25
C GLN A 30 -0.34 16.00 10.48
N LYS A 31 -0.98 14.89 10.08
CA LYS A 31 -2.42 14.66 10.32
C LYS A 31 -2.73 14.31 11.77
N GLY A 32 -1.74 14.05 12.61
CA GLY A 32 -1.95 13.53 13.95
C GLY A 32 -2.68 12.17 13.94
N ALA A 33 -2.40 11.33 12.93
CA ALA A 33 -3.09 10.05 12.73
C ALA A 33 -2.83 9.09 13.89
N LYS A 34 -3.87 8.72 14.64
CA LYS A 34 -3.82 7.78 15.76
C LYS A 34 -4.98 6.82 15.70
N ASN A 35 -4.74 5.56 16.11
CA ASN A 35 -5.73 4.48 16.10
C ASN A 35 -6.34 4.26 14.70
N ARG A 36 -5.53 4.35 13.66
CA ARG A 36 -5.93 4.21 12.25
C ARG A 36 -5.55 2.86 11.70
N VAL A 37 -6.30 2.40 10.71
CA VAL A 37 -6.02 1.19 9.95
C VAL A 37 -5.48 1.59 8.57
N ILE A 38 -4.30 1.11 8.25
CA ILE A 38 -3.52 1.47 7.07
C ILE A 38 -3.29 0.21 6.22
N PHE A 39 -3.64 0.25 4.96
CA PHE A 39 -3.16 -0.72 3.97
C PHE A 39 -1.96 -0.13 3.22
N HIS A 40 -0.89 -0.92 3.10
CA HIS A 40 0.37 -0.48 2.49
C HIS A 40 0.85 -1.48 1.44
N PHE A 41 0.93 -1.05 0.19
CA PHE A 41 1.43 -1.84 -0.92
C PHE A 41 2.91 -1.56 -1.17
N GLY A 42 3.71 -2.64 -1.15
CA GLY A 42 5.15 -2.57 -1.37
C GLY A 42 5.91 -2.27 -0.07
N THR A 43 6.25 -3.31 0.70
CA THR A 43 6.86 -3.13 2.02
C THR A 43 8.37 -2.84 1.96
N GLY A 44 9.02 -3.15 0.81
CA GLY A 44 10.46 -3.23 0.74
C GLY A 44 11.03 -4.22 1.76
N ASN A 45 12.33 -4.45 1.76
CA ASN A 45 12.98 -5.24 2.81
C ASN A 45 13.21 -4.42 4.11
N HIS A 46 12.96 -3.13 4.06
CA HIS A 46 13.14 -2.20 5.18
C HIS A 46 11.92 -2.11 6.10
N HIS A 47 10.74 -2.49 5.64
CA HIS A 47 9.48 -2.47 6.40
C HIS A 47 9.20 -1.16 7.17
N ILE A 48 9.71 -0.03 6.68
CA ILE A 48 9.82 1.21 7.46
C ILE A 48 8.46 1.75 7.90
N VAL A 49 7.43 1.63 7.04
CA VAL A 49 6.08 2.11 7.37
C VAL A 49 5.52 1.32 8.55
N GLY A 50 5.59 -0.01 8.51
CA GLY A 50 5.16 -0.87 9.61
C GLY A 50 5.94 -0.64 10.89
N LEU A 51 7.29 -0.60 10.81
CA LEU A 51 8.20 -0.41 11.94
C LEU A 51 7.97 0.94 12.65
N LYS A 52 8.01 2.04 11.90
CA LYS A 52 7.85 3.38 12.49
C LYS A 52 6.47 3.55 13.10
N THR A 53 5.44 3.06 12.42
CA THR A 53 4.06 3.13 12.93
C THR A 53 3.87 2.30 14.20
N ALA A 54 4.51 1.12 14.30
CA ALA A 54 4.42 0.27 15.48
C ALA A 54 5.18 0.85 16.70
N THR A 55 6.16 1.74 16.49
CA THR A 55 7.05 2.23 17.54
C THR A 55 6.86 3.71 17.92
N ASN A 56 6.08 4.47 17.14
CA ASN A 56 5.91 5.92 17.37
C ASN A 56 4.77 6.29 18.35
N GLY A 57 4.13 5.32 18.98
CA GLY A 57 3.05 5.54 19.93
C GLY A 57 1.72 5.99 19.31
N SER A 58 1.57 5.93 17.98
CA SER A 58 0.32 6.28 17.30
C SER A 58 -0.78 5.24 17.47
N ASN A 59 -0.43 4.00 17.81
CA ASN A 59 -1.34 2.85 17.86
C ASN A 59 -2.08 2.62 16.52
N ASN A 60 -1.47 3.00 15.40
CA ASN A 60 -2.00 2.69 14.08
C ASN A 60 -1.69 1.23 13.73
N ALA A 61 -2.62 0.55 13.08
CA ALA A 61 -2.42 -0.78 12.54
C ALA A 61 -2.03 -0.70 11.06
N VAL A 62 -0.95 -1.38 10.67
CA VAL A 62 -0.49 -1.47 9.28
C VAL A 62 -0.66 -2.88 8.77
N LEU A 63 -1.30 -3.00 7.62
CA LEU A 63 -1.44 -4.22 6.86
C LEU A 63 -0.68 -4.06 5.55
N GLY A 64 0.52 -4.64 5.47
CA GLY A 64 1.34 -4.64 4.26
C GLY A 64 1.03 -5.82 3.35
N ILE A 65 1.41 -5.71 2.07
CA ILE A 65 1.41 -6.81 1.12
C ILE A 65 2.66 -6.73 0.25
N THR A 66 3.30 -7.89 0.04
CA THR A 66 4.42 -8.05 -0.89
C THR A 66 4.36 -9.41 -1.58
N ALA A 67 4.71 -9.44 -2.87
CA ALA A 67 4.93 -10.67 -3.62
C ALA A 67 6.42 -11.09 -3.64
N SER A 68 7.31 -10.32 -3.02
CA SER A 68 8.73 -10.63 -2.89
C SER A 68 8.97 -11.56 -1.71
N ARG A 69 9.52 -12.76 -1.99
CA ARG A 69 9.87 -13.73 -0.95
C ARG A 69 10.90 -13.16 0.03
N HIS A 70 11.90 -12.45 -0.47
CA HIS A 70 12.95 -11.87 0.37
C HIS A 70 12.41 -10.80 1.33
N GLU A 71 11.47 -9.97 0.87
CA GLU A 71 10.82 -8.98 1.73
C GLU A 71 9.96 -9.65 2.80
N TYR A 72 9.23 -10.71 2.42
CA TYR A 72 8.43 -11.45 3.39
C TYR A 72 9.28 -12.20 4.42
N ASP A 73 10.42 -12.80 4.02
CA ASP A 73 11.34 -13.42 4.94
C ASP A 73 11.94 -12.39 5.92
N ALA A 74 12.29 -11.18 5.43
CA ALA A 74 12.71 -10.06 6.28
C ALA A 74 11.64 -9.67 7.30
N TYR A 75 10.35 -9.67 6.90
CA TYR A 75 9.24 -9.45 7.82
C TYR A 75 9.15 -10.53 8.91
N ILE A 76 9.31 -11.80 8.55
CA ILE A 76 9.30 -12.90 9.51
C ILE A 76 10.46 -12.77 10.52
N ASP A 77 11.67 -12.51 10.03
CA ASP A 77 12.85 -12.31 10.89
C ASP A 77 12.63 -11.12 11.85
N LEU A 78 12.03 -10.04 11.35
CA LEU A 78 11.68 -8.87 12.15
C LEU A 78 10.71 -9.23 13.29
N LEU A 79 9.67 -10.03 13.00
CA LEU A 79 8.69 -10.45 14.01
C LEU A 79 9.26 -11.48 14.99
N VAL A 80 10.14 -12.37 14.54
CA VAL A 80 10.82 -13.33 15.43
C VAL A 80 11.69 -12.57 16.42
N ALA A 81 12.42 -11.55 15.95
CA ALA A 81 13.27 -10.72 16.82
C ALA A 81 12.44 -9.78 17.72
N ASN A 82 11.27 -9.35 17.29
CA ASN A 82 10.43 -8.35 17.96
C ASN A 82 8.94 -8.73 17.93
N PRO A 83 8.50 -9.76 18.67
CA PRO A 83 7.12 -10.29 18.56
C PRO A 83 6.01 -9.26 18.84
N HIS A 84 6.30 -8.23 19.62
CA HIS A 84 5.34 -7.17 19.93
C HIS A 84 4.92 -6.35 18.71
N LEU A 85 5.76 -6.26 17.68
CA LEU A 85 5.41 -5.57 16.42
C LEU A 85 4.20 -6.21 15.75
N GLY A 86 4.01 -7.51 15.90
CA GLY A 86 2.89 -8.25 15.34
C GLY A 86 1.51 -7.83 15.89
N HIS A 87 1.43 -6.99 16.93
CA HIS A 87 0.17 -6.44 17.42
C HIS A 87 -0.39 -5.37 16.49
N THR A 88 0.50 -4.59 15.84
CA THR A 88 0.12 -3.44 15.03
C THR A 88 0.62 -3.51 13.59
N TYR A 89 1.56 -4.40 13.27
CA TYR A 89 2.07 -4.60 11.93
C TYR A 89 1.90 -6.04 11.46
N LYS A 90 1.23 -6.22 10.33
CA LYS A 90 1.09 -7.48 9.60
C LYS A 90 1.50 -7.28 8.15
N ALA A 91 2.16 -8.27 7.56
CA ALA A 91 2.40 -8.32 6.12
C ALA A 91 1.85 -9.62 5.53
N TYR A 92 1.16 -9.52 4.41
CA TYR A 92 0.76 -10.66 3.59
C TYR A 92 1.83 -10.98 2.56
N PHE A 93 2.07 -12.27 2.36
CA PHE A 93 2.83 -12.75 1.21
C PHE A 93 1.85 -13.09 0.08
N GLY A 94 1.83 -12.30 -0.97
CA GLY A 94 0.92 -12.49 -2.09
C GLY A 94 0.96 -11.37 -3.12
N ASP A 95 0.34 -11.66 -4.26
CA ASP A 95 0.17 -10.72 -5.36
C ASP A 95 -1.03 -9.79 -5.07
N ILE A 96 -0.79 -8.47 -5.10
CA ILE A 96 -1.85 -7.48 -4.91
C ILE A 96 -2.94 -7.57 -5.98
N TYR A 97 -2.63 -8.08 -7.18
CA TYR A 97 -3.60 -8.29 -8.25
C TYR A 97 -4.50 -9.52 -8.05
N GLN A 98 -4.28 -10.27 -6.97
CA GLN A 98 -5.17 -11.34 -6.49
C GLN A 98 -5.90 -10.95 -5.19
N LEU A 99 -5.84 -9.69 -4.80
CA LEU A 99 -6.45 -9.19 -3.58
C LEU A 99 -7.97 -9.26 -3.65
N ASP A 100 -8.58 -9.94 -2.68
CA ASP A 100 -10.04 -9.92 -2.48
C ASP A 100 -10.37 -8.91 -1.37
N ARG A 101 -11.42 -8.10 -1.57
CA ARG A 101 -11.86 -7.09 -0.60
C ARG A 101 -12.15 -7.66 0.78
N ARG A 102 -12.52 -8.95 0.89
CA ARG A 102 -12.79 -9.64 2.15
C ARG A 102 -11.54 -9.89 2.99
N LEU A 103 -10.36 -9.77 2.38
CA LEU A 103 -9.08 -9.85 3.09
C LEU A 103 -8.68 -8.52 3.75
N LEU A 104 -9.36 -7.44 3.38
CA LEU A 104 -9.08 -6.11 3.92
C LEU A 104 -10.12 -5.73 4.99
N PRO A 105 -9.67 -5.20 6.12
CA PRO A 105 -10.55 -4.52 7.09
C PRO A 105 -11.05 -3.19 6.50
N ASP A 106 -11.87 -2.47 7.25
CA ASP A 106 -12.18 -1.08 6.93
C ASP A 106 -10.95 -0.20 7.16
N LEU A 107 -10.56 0.57 6.15
CA LEU A 107 -9.32 1.32 6.09
C LEU A 107 -9.54 2.81 6.36
N ASP A 108 -8.63 3.42 7.09
CA ASP A 108 -8.51 4.87 7.18
C ASP A 108 -7.57 5.42 6.08
N TYR A 109 -6.53 4.64 5.72
CA TYR A 109 -5.57 5.00 4.67
C TYR A 109 -5.22 3.79 3.81
N GLY A 110 -5.04 4.03 2.50
CA GLY A 110 -4.43 3.09 1.57
C GLY A 110 -3.25 3.75 0.85
N SER A 111 -2.05 3.21 0.95
CA SER A 111 -0.88 3.69 0.21
C SER A 111 -0.54 2.74 -0.93
N LEU A 112 -0.68 3.23 -2.16
CA LEU A 112 -0.47 2.49 -3.41
C LEU A 112 0.62 3.18 -4.25
N PHE A 113 1.82 3.31 -3.68
CA PHE A 113 2.89 4.15 -4.24
C PHE A 113 3.43 3.66 -5.56
N HIS A 114 3.52 2.35 -5.75
CA HIS A 114 4.01 1.69 -6.95
C HIS A 114 2.91 0.99 -7.75
N CYS A 115 1.68 1.53 -7.68
CA CYS A 115 0.55 1.04 -8.45
C CYS A 115 0.86 1.07 -9.95
N GLY A 116 0.62 -0.04 -10.64
CA GLY A 116 0.83 -0.17 -12.08
C GLY A 116 2.22 -0.62 -12.51
N GLU A 117 3.22 -0.67 -11.61
CA GLU A 117 4.59 -1.09 -11.95
C GLU A 117 4.76 -2.60 -12.08
N TYR A 118 3.96 -3.39 -11.36
CA TYR A 118 4.22 -4.82 -11.16
C TYR A 118 3.23 -5.75 -11.86
N ARG A 119 2.24 -5.23 -12.56
CA ARG A 119 1.35 -6.05 -13.37
C ARG A 119 2.04 -6.48 -14.65
N THR A 120 2.05 -7.78 -14.91
CA THR A 120 2.67 -8.38 -16.08
C THR A 120 1.64 -9.16 -16.91
N ALA A 121 2.03 -9.59 -18.12
CA ALA A 121 1.17 -10.41 -18.96
C ALA A 121 0.81 -11.79 -18.33
N GLU A 122 1.65 -12.29 -17.40
CA GLU A 122 1.33 -13.51 -16.67
C GLU A 122 0.10 -13.35 -15.78
N ASN A 123 -0.19 -12.15 -15.30
CA ASN A 123 -1.40 -11.87 -14.52
C ASN A 123 -2.68 -12.16 -15.33
N ASP A 124 -2.66 -11.97 -16.66
CA ASP A 124 -3.80 -12.25 -17.53
C ASP A 124 -4.09 -13.75 -17.62
N ALA A 125 -3.06 -14.60 -17.49
CA ALA A 125 -3.20 -16.05 -17.61
C ALA A 125 -4.04 -16.69 -16.49
N TYR A 126 -4.18 -16.02 -15.35
CA TYR A 126 -5.01 -16.48 -14.22
C TYR A 126 -6.10 -15.48 -13.81
N ASN A 127 -6.45 -14.60 -14.74
CA ASN A 127 -7.55 -13.65 -14.57
C ASN A 127 -7.42 -12.76 -13.32
N ALA A 128 -6.20 -12.26 -13.10
CA ALA A 128 -5.93 -11.32 -12.03
C ALA A 128 -6.55 -9.94 -12.29
N LEU A 129 -6.73 -9.16 -11.23
CA LEU A 129 -7.25 -7.80 -11.33
C LEU A 129 -6.38 -6.93 -12.26
N THR A 130 -7.01 -6.01 -12.96
CA THR A 130 -6.33 -4.88 -13.61
C THR A 130 -5.87 -3.87 -12.57
N ASP A 131 -5.04 -2.90 -12.97
CA ASP A 131 -4.63 -1.79 -12.09
C ASP A 131 -5.86 -1.03 -11.53
N ASN A 132 -6.83 -0.74 -12.39
CA ASN A 132 -8.06 -0.04 -12.00
C ASN A 132 -8.91 -0.85 -11.01
N GLU A 133 -9.07 -2.16 -11.25
CA GLU A 133 -9.82 -3.04 -10.34
C GLU A 133 -9.13 -3.19 -9.00
N MET A 134 -7.80 -3.30 -8.98
CA MET A 134 -7.02 -3.39 -7.74
C MET A 134 -7.17 -2.09 -6.91
N VAL A 135 -7.05 -0.92 -7.53
CA VAL A 135 -7.29 0.36 -6.85
C VAL A 135 -8.74 0.45 -6.35
N ALA A 136 -9.71 -0.03 -7.14
CA ALA A 136 -11.12 -0.04 -6.74
C ALA A 136 -11.37 -0.96 -5.54
N VAL A 137 -10.71 -2.12 -5.44
CA VAL A 137 -10.80 -3.01 -4.28
C VAL A 137 -10.34 -2.32 -3.00
N VAL A 138 -9.22 -1.60 -3.06
CA VAL A 138 -8.71 -0.84 -1.89
C VAL A 138 -9.64 0.33 -1.56
N ALA A 139 -10.08 1.08 -2.58
CA ALA A 139 -11.00 2.21 -2.40
C ALA A 139 -12.36 1.77 -1.83
N ASP A 140 -12.86 0.58 -2.18
CA ASP A 140 -14.10 0.02 -1.61
C ASP A 140 -14.00 -0.17 -0.09
N ARG A 141 -12.81 -0.52 0.39
CA ARG A 141 -12.56 -0.73 1.83
C ARG A 141 -12.22 0.54 2.62
N LEU A 142 -12.02 1.67 1.96
CA LEU A 142 -11.89 2.94 2.67
C LEU A 142 -13.19 3.28 3.39
N LYS A 143 -13.07 3.70 4.64
CA LYS A 143 -14.16 4.35 5.39
C LYS A 143 -14.51 5.67 4.70
N LYS A 144 -15.72 6.17 4.93
CA LYS A 144 -16.06 7.54 4.53
C LYS A 144 -15.04 8.53 5.11
N GLY A 145 -14.48 9.39 4.25
CA GLY A 145 -13.41 10.31 4.62
C GLY A 145 -12.01 9.67 4.72
N GLY A 146 -11.89 8.35 4.55
CA GLY A 146 -10.59 7.67 4.43
C GLY A 146 -9.86 8.06 3.14
N GLU A 147 -8.55 7.93 3.10
CA GLU A 147 -7.72 8.48 2.03
C GLU A 147 -6.89 7.38 1.35
N ILE A 148 -6.77 7.49 0.02
CA ILE A 148 -5.84 6.70 -0.78
C ILE A 148 -4.76 7.62 -1.33
N LEU A 149 -3.51 7.14 -1.27
CA LEU A 149 -2.34 7.94 -1.63
C LEU A 149 -1.55 7.24 -2.73
N PHE A 150 -1.17 8.02 -3.75
CA PHE A 150 -0.31 7.60 -4.85
C PHE A 150 0.99 8.38 -4.83
N TYR A 151 2.07 7.77 -5.32
CA TYR A 151 3.38 8.39 -5.43
C TYR A 151 3.59 8.97 -6.84
N SER A 152 3.73 10.30 -6.95
CA SER A 152 3.87 10.98 -8.24
C SER A 152 5.24 10.75 -8.92
N GLY A 153 6.22 10.20 -8.20
CA GLY A 153 7.51 9.80 -8.73
C GLY A 153 7.57 8.34 -9.22
N SER A 154 6.47 7.59 -9.14
CA SER A 154 6.39 6.23 -9.66
C SER A 154 6.53 6.21 -11.19
N PHE A 155 7.22 5.19 -11.74
CA PHE A 155 7.37 5.00 -13.19
C PHE A 155 6.02 4.77 -13.91
N ALA A 156 5.02 4.29 -13.18
CA ALA A 156 3.67 4.04 -13.69
C ALA A 156 2.62 4.97 -13.06
N TYR A 157 3.02 6.17 -12.66
CA TYR A 157 2.11 7.13 -12.02
C TYR A 157 0.90 7.47 -12.90
N ASP A 158 1.08 7.50 -14.22
CA ASP A 158 0.01 7.71 -15.19
C ASP A 158 -1.14 6.69 -15.06
N LYS A 159 -0.82 5.42 -14.77
CA LYS A 159 -1.82 4.37 -14.53
C LYS A 159 -2.54 4.57 -13.19
N ALA A 160 -1.79 4.91 -12.13
CA ALA A 160 -2.36 5.23 -10.83
C ALA A 160 -3.31 6.45 -10.91
N GLU A 161 -2.89 7.48 -11.64
CA GLU A 161 -3.69 8.68 -11.89
C GLU A 161 -4.96 8.36 -12.69
N ALA A 162 -4.85 7.52 -13.73
CA ALA A 162 -6.00 7.11 -14.54
C ALA A 162 -7.03 6.34 -13.69
N ALA A 163 -6.58 5.39 -12.86
CA ALA A 163 -7.44 4.67 -11.93
C ALA A 163 -8.14 5.61 -10.93
N GLY A 164 -7.40 6.57 -10.38
CA GLY A 164 -7.95 7.61 -9.51
C GLY A 164 -9.02 8.46 -10.19
N LYS A 165 -8.75 8.93 -11.42
CA LYS A 165 -9.70 9.71 -12.23
C LYS A 165 -10.98 8.94 -12.52
N GLU A 166 -10.89 7.65 -12.80
CA GLU A 166 -12.06 6.79 -13.00
C GLU A 166 -12.94 6.73 -11.75
N LEU A 167 -12.35 6.57 -10.57
CA LEU A 167 -13.09 6.52 -9.30
C LEU A 167 -13.69 7.88 -8.92
N ILE A 168 -13.02 8.98 -9.28
CA ILE A 168 -13.57 10.34 -9.14
C ILE A 168 -14.80 10.53 -10.06
N ALA A 169 -14.68 10.10 -11.32
CA ALA A 169 -15.79 10.19 -12.26
C ALA A 169 -17.03 9.38 -11.83
N LYS A 170 -16.80 8.27 -11.09
CA LYS A 170 -17.86 7.45 -10.47
C LYS A 170 -18.40 8.03 -9.15
N GLY A 171 -17.89 9.16 -8.67
CA GLY A 171 -18.28 9.77 -7.39
C GLY A 171 -17.87 8.92 -6.15
N ILE A 172 -16.91 8.01 -6.29
CA ILE A 172 -16.43 7.15 -5.21
C ILE A 172 -15.35 7.86 -4.41
N LEU A 173 -14.47 8.58 -5.11
CA LEU A 173 -13.39 9.37 -4.52
C LEU A 173 -13.53 10.84 -4.95
N GLU A 174 -12.91 11.72 -4.19
CA GLU A 174 -12.71 13.13 -4.52
C GLU A 174 -11.23 13.53 -4.35
N PRO A 175 -10.71 14.54 -5.07
CA PRO A 175 -9.40 15.09 -4.81
C PRO A 175 -9.30 15.66 -3.39
N ALA A 176 -8.25 15.28 -2.64
CA ALA A 176 -8.02 15.77 -1.28
C ALA A 176 -6.70 16.55 -1.14
N GLY A 177 -6.03 16.83 -2.26
CA GLY A 177 -4.79 17.60 -2.33
C GLY A 177 -3.56 16.74 -2.53
N GLU A 178 -2.43 17.28 -2.11
CA GLU A 178 -1.13 16.65 -2.23
C GLU A 178 -0.25 16.96 -1.01
N PHE A 179 0.69 16.08 -0.74
CA PHE A 179 1.69 16.28 0.28
C PHE A 179 3.05 15.82 -0.27
N LYS A 180 3.97 16.74 -0.48
CA LYS A 180 5.28 16.47 -1.11
C LYS A 180 5.07 15.72 -2.45
N THR A 181 5.54 14.47 -2.53
CA THR A 181 5.39 13.63 -3.73
C THR A 181 4.11 12.77 -3.72
N LEU A 182 3.25 12.93 -2.73
CA LEU A 182 2.03 12.14 -2.62
C LEU A 182 0.82 12.88 -3.18
N ARG A 183 0.02 12.17 -3.97
CA ARG A 183 -1.29 12.60 -4.45
C ARG A 183 -2.36 11.92 -3.64
N ILE A 184 -3.33 12.68 -3.14
CA ILE A 184 -4.29 12.22 -2.13
C ILE A 184 -5.69 12.32 -2.68
N LEU A 185 -6.40 11.20 -2.66
CA LEU A 185 -7.83 11.14 -2.93
C LEU A 185 -8.56 10.67 -1.67
N ARG A 186 -9.78 11.15 -1.46
CA ARG A 186 -10.59 10.85 -0.28
C ARG A 186 -11.88 10.14 -0.68
N LYS A 187 -12.33 9.20 0.14
CA LYS A 187 -13.63 8.53 0.01
C LYS A 187 -14.76 9.51 0.34
N THR A 188 -15.70 9.66 -0.58
CA THR A 188 -16.90 10.49 -0.45
C THR A 188 -17.91 9.95 0.57
#